data_81bccaa45c99ea66b3e690943c2820de
#
_entry.id   81bccaa45c99ea66b3e690943c2820de
#
_cell.length_a   1.000
_cell.length_b   1.000
_cell.length_c   1.000
_cell.angle_alpha   90.00
_cell.angle_beta   90.00
_cell.angle_gamma   90.00
#
_symmetry.space_group_name_H-M   'P 1'
#
loop_
_entity.id
_entity.type
_entity.pdbx_description
1 polymer ?
#
loop_
_entity_poly.entity_id
_entity_poly.type
_entity_poly.pdbx_seq_one_letter_code
_entity_poly.pdbx_strand_id
1 'polypeptide(L)'
;MTELLRFATAGSVDDGKSTLIGRLLYDSKAIFEDQMEAVERSSKAMGADYTNLALLTDGLRAEREQGITIDVAYRYFATPRRKFIIADTPGHIQYTRNMVTGASTADLALVLVDARKGLVEQSRRHAFLASLLRIPHLVLCVNKMDLVDWSEERFEEIKDEFRTFASKLDITDLSFVPVSALHGDNVVTRSEHTPWYTGSSLLHHLEEVHIASDRNLIDTRFPVQYVIRPHSDEFHDYRGYAGTVAGGVVKPGDEVMVLPSGFTSTVAAVETMDGPLEEASTGQSVTVRLTDEIDVSRGDMICRPGNQPTVGQDIDAMVCWMSEVLPLKARDKLVIKHTTRTARALIKHVQYRLDVNTLHRDELADSLALNEIGRVQLRTTLPLFYDEYRRNRTTGSFILIDETTNTTVGAGMILGPSAPSPA
;
A
#
# COMPACT_ATOMS: atom_id res chain seq x y z
N MET A 1 -8.65 -12.45 17.60
CA MET A 1 -8.45 -11.01 17.32
C MET A 1 -9.21 -10.66 16.05
N THR A 2 -9.93 -9.53 16.03
CA THR A 2 -10.63 -9.06 14.82
C THR A 2 -9.57 -8.66 13.80
N GLU A 3 -9.57 -9.28 12.63
CA GLU A 3 -8.60 -9.02 11.57
C GLU A 3 -8.75 -7.59 11.02
N LEU A 4 -7.65 -6.96 10.63
CA LEU A 4 -7.63 -5.62 10.06
C LEU A 4 -7.40 -5.70 8.55
N LEU A 5 -8.33 -5.17 7.75
CA LEU A 5 -8.16 -4.98 6.31
C LEU A 5 -7.85 -3.52 5.99
N ARG A 6 -6.76 -3.30 5.26
CA ARG A 6 -6.43 -2.01 4.67
C ARG A 6 -6.78 -2.05 3.19
N PHE A 7 -7.61 -1.13 2.73
CA PHE A 7 -7.90 -1.04 1.31
C PHE A 7 -7.79 0.38 0.77
N ALA A 8 -7.33 0.49 -0.46
CA ALA A 8 -7.24 1.76 -1.18
C ALA A 8 -8.38 1.86 -2.18
N THR A 9 -8.98 3.05 -2.30
CA THR A 9 -9.95 3.35 -3.35
C THR A 9 -9.27 4.10 -4.48
N ALA A 10 -9.53 3.68 -5.70
CA ALA A 10 -9.01 4.28 -6.92
C ALA A 10 -10.12 4.37 -7.97
N GLY A 11 -9.99 5.29 -8.91
CA GLY A 11 -10.97 5.52 -9.97
C GLY A 11 -10.84 6.93 -10.52
N SER A 12 -11.40 7.20 -11.68
CA SER A 12 -11.36 8.51 -12.30
C SER A 12 -12.14 9.56 -11.48
N VAL A 13 -11.95 10.81 -11.82
CA VAL A 13 -12.80 11.88 -11.32
C VAL A 13 -14.25 11.58 -11.72
N ASP A 14 -15.19 11.79 -10.82
CA ASP A 14 -16.62 11.52 -10.96
C ASP A 14 -17.04 10.05 -11.04
N ASP A 15 -16.16 9.07 -10.88
CA ASP A 15 -16.55 7.66 -10.82
C ASP A 15 -17.29 7.31 -9.50
N GLY A 16 -17.33 8.22 -8.52
CA GLY A 16 -18.11 8.10 -7.30
C GLY A 16 -17.35 7.51 -6.10
N LYS A 17 -16.02 7.67 -6.04
CA LYS A 17 -15.19 7.19 -4.91
C LYS A 17 -15.69 7.72 -3.57
N SER A 18 -15.75 9.04 -3.42
CA SER A 18 -16.19 9.70 -2.18
C SER A 18 -17.62 9.31 -1.80
N THR A 19 -18.50 9.14 -2.79
CA THR A 19 -19.87 8.66 -2.56
C THR A 19 -19.88 7.22 -2.04
N LEU A 20 -19.07 6.32 -2.61
CA LEU A 20 -18.97 4.94 -2.16
C LEU A 20 -18.42 4.83 -0.74
N ILE A 21 -17.36 5.58 -0.43
CA ILE A 21 -16.78 5.62 0.92
C ILE A 21 -17.82 6.16 1.91
N GLY A 22 -18.45 7.28 1.57
CA GLY A 22 -19.51 7.85 2.40
C GLY A 22 -20.66 6.87 2.63
N ARG A 23 -21.06 6.09 1.61
CA ARG A 23 -22.08 5.05 1.71
C ARG A 23 -21.65 3.90 2.62
N LEU A 24 -20.42 3.39 2.47
CA LEU A 24 -19.88 2.37 3.36
C LEU A 24 -19.87 2.83 4.83
N LEU A 25 -19.42 4.06 5.08
CA LEU A 25 -19.39 4.63 6.43
C LEU A 25 -20.79 4.84 7.01
N TYR A 26 -21.72 5.31 6.19
CA TYR A 26 -23.11 5.55 6.60
C TYR A 26 -23.84 4.26 6.93
N ASP A 27 -23.86 3.31 5.99
CA ASP A 27 -24.63 2.07 6.13
C ASP A 27 -24.01 1.13 7.17
N SER A 28 -22.70 1.23 7.43
CA SER A 28 -22.03 0.50 8.53
C SER A 28 -22.24 1.14 9.90
N LYS A 29 -23.00 2.26 10.00
CA LYS A 29 -23.25 3.03 11.22
C LYS A 29 -21.97 3.52 11.91
N ALA A 30 -20.93 3.79 11.13
CA ALA A 30 -19.64 4.27 11.63
C ALA A 30 -19.58 5.81 11.79
N ILE A 31 -20.68 6.53 11.52
CA ILE A 31 -20.77 7.97 11.56
C ILE A 31 -21.62 8.39 12.76
N PHE A 32 -21.18 9.40 13.48
CA PHE A 32 -21.94 10.00 14.58
C PHE A 32 -23.13 10.81 14.06
N GLU A 33 -24.22 10.85 14.83
CA GLU A 33 -25.48 11.52 14.45
C GLU A 33 -25.29 13.01 14.16
N ASP A 34 -24.45 13.71 14.95
CA ASP A 34 -24.13 15.12 14.76
C ASP A 34 -23.42 15.42 13.42
N GLN A 35 -22.56 14.51 12.99
CA GLN A 35 -21.90 14.60 11.68
C GLN A 35 -22.92 14.41 10.54
N MET A 36 -23.85 13.48 10.70
CA MET A 36 -24.90 13.27 9.70
C MET A 36 -25.83 14.48 9.56
N GLU A 37 -26.26 15.08 10.68
CA GLU A 37 -27.06 16.31 10.64
C GLU A 37 -26.32 17.45 9.94
N ALA A 38 -25.00 17.56 10.11
CA ALA A 38 -24.19 18.56 9.43
C ALA A 38 -24.16 18.34 7.92
N VAL A 39 -24.01 17.08 7.48
CA VAL A 39 -24.01 16.68 6.06
C VAL A 39 -25.38 16.92 5.42
N GLU A 40 -26.47 16.56 6.09
CA GLU A 40 -27.82 16.82 5.61
C GLU A 40 -28.11 18.31 5.44
N ARG A 41 -27.73 19.11 6.42
CA ARG A 41 -27.86 20.59 6.34
C ARG A 41 -27.07 21.17 5.17
N SER A 42 -25.83 20.69 4.97
CA SER A 42 -24.98 21.15 3.88
C SER A 42 -25.52 20.71 2.52
N SER A 43 -26.03 19.48 2.40
CA SER A 43 -26.64 18.97 1.16
C SER A 43 -27.87 19.79 0.76
N LYS A 44 -28.74 20.11 1.71
CA LYS A 44 -29.91 20.99 1.50
C LYS A 44 -29.49 22.40 1.11
N ALA A 45 -28.45 22.96 1.71
CA ALA A 45 -27.93 24.28 1.38
C ALA A 45 -27.35 24.36 -0.04
N MET A 46 -26.84 23.23 -0.57
CA MET A 46 -26.38 23.10 -1.96
C MET A 46 -27.50 22.83 -2.95
N GLY A 47 -28.75 22.73 -2.50
CA GLY A 47 -29.91 22.46 -3.36
C GLY A 47 -30.03 21.01 -3.82
N ALA A 48 -29.41 20.07 -3.15
CA ALA A 48 -29.51 18.66 -3.47
C ALA A 48 -30.79 18.06 -2.87
N ASP A 49 -31.52 17.28 -3.67
CA ASP A 49 -32.71 16.54 -3.24
C ASP A 49 -32.36 15.25 -2.45
N TYR A 50 -31.07 14.97 -2.29
CA TYR A 50 -30.53 13.80 -1.58
C TYR A 50 -29.37 14.19 -0.65
N THR A 51 -29.10 13.36 0.35
CA THR A 51 -27.95 13.55 1.24
C THR A 51 -26.66 13.24 0.50
N ASN A 52 -25.83 14.24 0.26
CA ASN A 52 -24.55 14.09 -0.41
C ASN A 52 -23.49 13.49 0.53
N LEU A 53 -23.38 12.16 0.54
CA LEU A 53 -22.45 11.43 1.41
C LEU A 53 -20.97 11.67 1.06
N ALA A 54 -20.64 12.23 -0.11
CA ALA A 54 -19.28 12.61 -0.45
C ALA A 54 -18.73 13.68 0.49
N LEU A 55 -19.59 14.53 1.07
CA LEU A 55 -19.21 15.54 2.06
C LEU A 55 -18.61 14.95 3.36
N LEU A 56 -18.83 13.66 3.62
CA LEU A 56 -18.20 12.95 4.74
C LEU A 56 -16.70 12.72 4.51
N THR A 57 -16.27 12.65 3.27
CA THR A 57 -14.90 12.31 2.89
C THR A 57 -14.03 13.51 2.58
N ASP A 58 -14.62 14.61 2.11
CA ASP A 58 -13.91 15.82 1.71
C ASP A 58 -13.35 16.57 2.93
N GLY A 59 -12.08 16.33 3.24
CA GLY A 59 -11.40 16.86 4.42
C GLY A 59 -10.84 18.27 4.22
N LEU A 60 -10.22 18.54 3.08
CA LEU A 60 -9.57 19.80 2.77
C LEU A 60 -10.56 20.81 2.17
N ARG A 61 -10.35 22.11 2.46
CA ARG A 61 -11.15 23.15 1.85
C ARG A 61 -11.04 23.15 0.31
N ALA A 62 -9.82 22.93 -0.21
CA ALA A 62 -9.57 22.84 -1.64
C ALA A 62 -10.28 21.65 -2.29
N GLU A 63 -10.38 20.51 -1.60
CA GLU A 63 -11.13 19.33 -2.08
C GLU A 63 -12.62 19.65 -2.21
N ARG A 64 -13.18 20.32 -1.21
CA ARG A 64 -14.60 20.75 -1.23
C ARG A 64 -14.91 21.79 -2.30
N GLU A 65 -13.98 22.72 -2.55
CA GLU A 65 -14.13 23.76 -3.58
C GLU A 65 -13.97 23.19 -5.00
N GLN A 66 -13.11 22.18 -5.19
CA GLN A 66 -12.82 21.58 -6.51
C GLN A 66 -13.61 20.29 -6.78
N GLY A 67 -14.19 19.68 -5.75
CA GLY A 67 -14.90 18.39 -5.85
C GLY A 67 -13.99 17.20 -6.20
N ILE A 68 -12.70 17.28 -5.85
CA ILE A 68 -11.70 16.22 -6.13
C ILE A 68 -10.89 15.90 -4.89
N THR A 69 -10.49 14.64 -4.72
CA THR A 69 -9.51 14.23 -3.72
C THR A 69 -8.11 14.68 -4.16
N ILE A 70 -7.40 15.39 -3.31
CA ILE A 70 -6.05 15.93 -3.57
C ILE A 70 -4.99 15.12 -2.83
N ASP A 71 -5.21 14.86 -1.55
CA ASP A 71 -4.28 14.12 -0.70
C ASP A 71 -4.88 12.79 -0.23
N VAL A 72 -4.06 11.93 0.35
CA VAL A 72 -4.54 10.66 0.90
C VAL A 72 -5.24 10.92 2.23
N ALA A 73 -6.51 10.55 2.30
CA ALA A 73 -7.27 10.59 3.53
C ALA A 73 -7.48 9.17 4.07
N TYR A 74 -7.14 8.94 5.33
CA TYR A 74 -7.41 7.67 6.00
C TYR A 74 -8.71 7.74 6.79
N ARG A 75 -9.58 6.76 6.56
CA ARG A 75 -10.84 6.59 7.29
C ARG A 75 -10.87 5.23 7.96
N TYR A 76 -11.51 5.18 9.11
CA TYR A 76 -11.55 4.00 9.96
C TYR A 76 -13.00 3.63 10.22
N PHE A 77 -13.33 2.38 10.04
CA PHE A 77 -14.62 1.83 10.50
C PHE A 77 -14.45 0.37 10.90
N ALA A 78 -15.47 -0.17 11.55
CA ALA A 78 -15.46 -1.55 11.98
C ALA A 78 -16.87 -2.14 11.85
N THR A 79 -16.91 -3.41 11.52
CA THR A 79 -18.10 -4.26 11.67
C THR A 79 -17.85 -5.26 12.81
N PRO A 80 -18.85 -6.01 13.25
CA PRO A 80 -18.64 -7.07 14.21
C PRO A 80 -17.61 -8.13 13.75
N ARG A 81 -17.40 -8.26 12.43
CA ARG A 81 -16.50 -9.26 11.83
C ARG A 81 -15.08 -8.75 11.64
N ARG A 82 -14.89 -7.49 11.19
CA ARG A 82 -13.59 -6.99 10.77
C ARG A 82 -13.43 -5.49 11.02
N LYS A 83 -12.18 -5.06 11.25
CA LYS A 83 -11.79 -3.64 11.27
C LYS A 83 -11.24 -3.24 9.90
N PHE A 84 -11.48 -1.99 9.51
CA PHE A 84 -11.11 -1.47 8.19
C PHE A 84 -10.37 -0.16 8.29
N ILE A 85 -9.37 0.00 7.43
CA ILE A 85 -8.73 1.28 7.13
C ILE A 85 -8.92 1.53 5.64
N ILE A 86 -9.59 2.61 5.31
CA ILE A 86 -9.74 3.09 3.93
C ILE A 86 -8.64 4.11 3.66
N ALA A 87 -7.85 3.90 2.62
CA ALA A 87 -7.01 4.93 2.04
C ALA A 87 -7.76 5.53 0.84
N ASP A 88 -8.38 6.69 1.02
CA ASP A 88 -8.98 7.43 -0.09
C ASP A 88 -7.87 8.10 -0.90
N THR A 89 -7.68 7.64 -2.14
CA THR A 89 -6.59 8.11 -2.98
C THR A 89 -7.10 8.98 -4.12
N PRO A 90 -6.33 10.02 -4.52
CA PRO A 90 -6.71 10.89 -5.63
C PRO A 90 -6.88 10.13 -6.94
N GLY A 91 -7.93 10.50 -7.70
CA GLY A 91 -8.18 9.93 -9.03
C GLY A 91 -7.41 10.61 -10.16
N HIS A 92 -6.87 11.80 -9.94
CA HIS A 92 -6.25 12.60 -10.98
C HIS A 92 -4.76 12.25 -11.18
N ILE A 93 -4.32 12.23 -12.43
CA ILE A 93 -2.92 11.89 -12.82
C ILE A 93 -1.85 12.69 -12.09
N GLN A 94 -2.13 13.98 -11.82
CA GLN A 94 -1.20 14.88 -11.13
C GLN A 94 -0.89 14.45 -9.70
N TYR A 95 -1.72 13.58 -9.11
CA TYR A 95 -1.58 13.09 -7.73
C TYR A 95 -1.17 11.62 -7.66
N THR A 96 -0.56 11.06 -8.72
CA THR A 96 -0.09 9.66 -8.75
C THR A 96 0.80 9.32 -7.55
N ARG A 97 1.66 10.26 -7.12
CA ARG A 97 2.50 10.10 -5.91
C ARG A 97 1.68 9.81 -4.66
N ASN A 98 0.55 10.52 -4.48
CA ASN A 98 -0.32 10.36 -3.32
C ASN A 98 -1.05 9.01 -3.40
N MET A 99 -1.45 8.57 -4.61
CA MET A 99 -2.00 7.24 -4.81
C MET A 99 -0.98 6.15 -4.45
N VAL A 100 0.27 6.26 -4.92
CA VAL A 100 1.33 5.29 -4.59
C VAL A 100 1.55 5.24 -3.08
N THR A 101 1.57 6.39 -2.40
CA THR A 101 1.73 6.47 -0.95
C THR A 101 0.56 5.80 -0.22
N GLY A 102 -0.68 6.13 -0.56
CA GLY A 102 -1.88 5.58 0.10
C GLY A 102 -2.07 4.09 -0.16
N ALA A 103 -1.81 3.64 -1.38
CA ALA A 103 -2.00 2.25 -1.79
C ALA A 103 -0.85 1.32 -1.37
N SER A 104 0.34 1.86 -1.01
CA SER A 104 1.52 1.04 -0.69
C SER A 104 1.34 0.09 0.48
N THR A 105 0.44 0.40 1.41
CA THR A 105 0.15 -0.42 2.59
C THR A 105 -1.17 -1.19 2.49
N ALA A 106 -1.88 -1.06 1.36
CA ALA A 106 -3.17 -1.70 1.17
C ALA A 106 -3.04 -3.21 0.93
N ASP A 107 -3.99 -3.95 1.48
CA ASP A 107 -4.18 -5.39 1.26
C ASP A 107 -5.12 -5.63 0.07
N LEU A 108 -5.98 -4.64 -0.24
CA LEU A 108 -6.97 -4.71 -1.31
C LEU A 108 -7.11 -3.35 -2.00
N ALA A 109 -7.32 -3.35 -3.32
CA ALA A 109 -7.64 -2.16 -4.10
C ALA A 109 -9.08 -2.22 -4.61
N LEU A 110 -9.86 -1.18 -4.33
CA LEU A 110 -11.16 -0.94 -4.96
C LEU A 110 -10.96 0.00 -6.15
N VAL A 111 -11.14 -0.48 -7.36
CA VAL A 111 -11.10 0.34 -8.57
C VAL A 111 -12.54 0.59 -9.03
N LEU A 112 -12.93 1.87 -9.07
CA LEU A 112 -14.26 2.26 -9.52
C LEU A 112 -14.25 2.59 -11.02
N VAL A 113 -15.34 2.22 -11.69
CA VAL A 113 -15.60 2.53 -13.09
C VAL A 113 -17.06 2.97 -13.24
N ASP A 114 -17.32 4.10 -13.89
CA ASP A 114 -18.66 4.55 -14.23
C ASP A 114 -19.24 3.67 -15.34
N ALA A 115 -20.35 2.98 -15.08
CA ALA A 115 -21.00 2.05 -16.00
C ALA A 115 -21.31 2.66 -17.37
N ARG A 116 -21.59 3.96 -17.41
CA ARG A 116 -21.87 4.69 -18.68
C ARG A 116 -20.62 4.83 -19.54
N LYS A 117 -19.45 5.11 -18.90
CA LYS A 117 -18.19 5.39 -19.59
C LYS A 117 -17.40 4.13 -19.92
N GLY A 118 -17.53 3.08 -19.08
CA GLY A 118 -16.69 1.88 -19.16
C GLY A 118 -15.25 2.16 -18.75
N LEU A 119 -14.33 1.35 -19.24
CA LEU A 119 -12.91 1.44 -18.93
C LEU A 119 -12.26 2.64 -19.62
N VAL A 120 -11.92 3.64 -18.83
CA VAL A 120 -11.13 4.80 -19.26
C VAL A 120 -9.63 4.61 -18.96
N GLU A 121 -8.79 5.45 -19.56
CA GLU A 121 -7.34 5.42 -19.38
C GLU A 121 -6.92 5.45 -17.90
N GLN A 122 -7.58 6.27 -17.09
CA GLN A 122 -7.29 6.36 -15.65
C GLN A 122 -7.64 5.08 -14.90
N SER A 123 -8.72 4.38 -15.25
CA SER A 123 -9.07 3.09 -14.63
C SER A 123 -7.97 2.05 -14.87
N ARG A 124 -7.44 2.00 -16.11
CA ARG A 124 -6.31 1.12 -16.47
C ARG A 124 -5.05 1.47 -15.71
N ARG A 125 -4.74 2.77 -15.60
CA ARG A 125 -3.59 3.25 -14.81
C ARG A 125 -3.70 2.84 -13.35
N HIS A 126 -4.86 3.00 -12.72
CA HIS A 126 -5.06 2.65 -11.32
C HIS A 126 -4.89 1.15 -11.08
N ALA A 127 -5.44 0.32 -11.96
CA ALA A 127 -5.26 -1.13 -11.90
C ALA A 127 -3.78 -1.52 -12.10
N PHE A 128 -3.09 -0.86 -13.02
CA PHE A 128 -1.64 -1.05 -13.22
C PHE A 128 -0.84 -0.67 -11.97
N LEU A 129 -1.12 0.48 -11.35
CA LEU A 129 -0.43 0.90 -10.13
C LEU A 129 -0.71 -0.06 -8.97
N ALA A 130 -1.94 -0.55 -8.83
CA ALA A 130 -2.27 -1.58 -7.83
C ALA A 130 -1.46 -2.86 -8.06
N SER A 131 -1.35 -3.31 -9.31
CA SER A 131 -0.51 -4.46 -9.69
C SER A 131 0.98 -4.21 -9.42
N LEU A 132 1.51 -3.03 -9.79
CA LEU A 132 2.90 -2.66 -9.55
C LEU A 132 3.23 -2.64 -8.05
N LEU A 133 2.31 -2.15 -7.23
CA LEU A 133 2.41 -2.15 -5.77
C LEU A 133 2.14 -3.52 -5.14
N ARG A 134 1.90 -4.55 -5.96
CA ARG A 134 1.64 -5.91 -5.51
C ARG A 134 0.50 -6.00 -4.50
N ILE A 135 -0.57 -5.24 -4.73
CA ILE A 135 -1.78 -5.39 -3.95
C ILE A 135 -2.45 -6.71 -4.37
N PRO A 136 -2.60 -7.68 -3.45
CA PRO A 136 -2.98 -9.04 -3.83
C PRO A 136 -4.43 -9.15 -4.32
N HIS A 137 -5.33 -8.32 -3.78
CA HIS A 137 -6.76 -8.36 -4.09
C HIS A 137 -7.19 -7.09 -4.81
N LEU A 138 -7.86 -7.23 -5.94
CA LEU A 138 -8.45 -6.14 -6.69
C LEU A 138 -9.95 -6.38 -6.90
N VAL A 139 -10.76 -5.40 -6.52
CA VAL A 139 -12.21 -5.40 -6.76
C VAL A 139 -12.53 -4.28 -7.74
N LEU A 140 -13.06 -4.63 -8.89
CA LEU A 140 -13.63 -3.66 -9.81
C LEU A 140 -15.09 -3.41 -9.43
N CYS A 141 -15.38 -2.21 -8.95
CA CYS A 141 -16.73 -1.75 -8.69
C CYS A 141 -17.27 -1.02 -9.93
N VAL A 142 -18.19 -1.66 -10.65
CA VAL A 142 -18.91 -1.03 -11.75
C VAL A 142 -20.03 -0.19 -11.14
N ASN A 143 -19.76 1.10 -10.99
CA ASN A 143 -20.62 2.03 -10.27
C ASN A 143 -21.61 2.77 -11.21
N LYS A 144 -22.65 3.32 -10.62
CA LYS A 144 -23.74 4.03 -11.31
C LYS A 144 -24.54 3.11 -12.23
N MET A 145 -24.76 1.87 -11.80
CA MET A 145 -25.58 0.91 -12.52
C MET A 145 -27.04 1.38 -12.69
N ASP A 146 -27.49 2.24 -11.76
CA ASP A 146 -28.79 2.93 -11.84
C ASP A 146 -28.93 3.82 -13.09
N LEU A 147 -27.84 4.31 -13.65
CA LEU A 147 -27.84 5.17 -14.85
C LEU A 147 -27.72 4.40 -16.17
N VAL A 148 -27.67 3.08 -16.10
CA VAL A 148 -27.67 2.16 -17.24
C VAL A 148 -28.75 1.08 -17.09
N ASP A 149 -29.83 1.40 -16.37
CA ASP A 149 -30.98 0.53 -16.14
C ASP A 149 -30.61 -0.86 -15.60
N TRP A 150 -29.55 -0.93 -14.77
CA TRP A 150 -29.05 -2.18 -14.16
C TRP A 150 -28.72 -3.29 -15.17
N SER A 151 -28.29 -2.91 -16.38
CA SER A 151 -28.03 -3.82 -17.49
C SER A 151 -26.93 -4.84 -17.16
N GLU A 152 -27.29 -6.13 -17.18
CA GLU A 152 -26.36 -7.25 -17.09
C GLU A 152 -25.36 -7.24 -18.24
N GLU A 153 -25.84 -6.99 -19.47
CA GLU A 153 -25.01 -6.95 -20.68
C GLU A 153 -23.89 -5.89 -20.53
N ARG A 154 -24.24 -4.69 -20.05
CA ARG A 154 -23.27 -3.62 -19.84
C ARG A 154 -22.25 -3.98 -18.78
N PHE A 155 -22.66 -4.62 -17.71
CA PHE A 155 -21.75 -5.09 -16.66
C PHE A 155 -20.77 -6.15 -17.18
N GLU A 156 -21.26 -7.16 -17.90
CA GLU A 156 -20.41 -8.23 -18.46
C GLU A 156 -19.44 -7.68 -19.52
N GLU A 157 -19.86 -6.72 -20.36
CA GLU A 157 -18.97 -6.04 -21.32
C GLU A 157 -17.78 -5.38 -20.63
N ILE A 158 -18.03 -4.59 -19.56
CA ILE A 158 -16.97 -3.92 -18.80
C ILE A 158 -16.07 -4.94 -18.11
N LYS A 159 -16.64 -5.99 -17.56
CA LYS A 159 -15.92 -7.07 -16.87
C LYS A 159 -14.98 -7.81 -17.83
N ASP A 160 -15.42 -8.13 -19.04
CA ASP A 160 -14.61 -8.84 -20.03
C ASP A 160 -13.51 -7.95 -20.60
N GLU A 161 -13.79 -6.67 -20.83
CA GLU A 161 -12.78 -5.69 -21.23
C GLU A 161 -11.70 -5.56 -20.14
N PHE A 162 -12.12 -5.46 -18.86
CA PHE A 162 -11.16 -5.37 -17.75
C PHE A 162 -10.37 -6.66 -17.57
N ARG A 163 -10.98 -7.83 -17.70
CA ARG A 163 -10.26 -9.12 -17.65
C ARG A 163 -9.18 -9.22 -18.72
N THR A 164 -9.51 -8.78 -19.93
CA THR A 164 -8.55 -8.74 -21.05
C THR A 164 -7.37 -7.82 -20.75
N PHE A 165 -7.63 -6.68 -20.14
CA PHE A 165 -6.55 -5.78 -19.67
C PHE A 165 -5.76 -6.39 -18.50
N ALA A 166 -6.44 -6.89 -17.50
CA ALA A 166 -5.84 -7.45 -16.28
C ALA A 166 -4.98 -8.69 -16.55
N SER A 167 -5.25 -9.44 -17.63
CA SER A 167 -4.42 -10.59 -18.04
C SER A 167 -2.97 -10.22 -18.37
N LYS A 168 -2.70 -8.94 -18.63
CA LYS A 168 -1.34 -8.40 -18.85
C LYS A 168 -0.67 -7.93 -17.56
N LEU A 169 -1.41 -7.93 -16.47
CA LEU A 169 -0.95 -7.48 -15.15
C LEU A 169 -0.76 -8.68 -14.23
N ASP A 170 0.04 -8.48 -13.20
CA ASP A 170 0.28 -9.50 -12.19
C ASP A 170 -0.72 -9.32 -11.03
N ILE A 171 -1.99 -9.61 -11.30
CA ILE A 171 -3.10 -9.57 -10.35
C ILE A 171 -3.52 -11.00 -10.05
N THR A 172 -3.47 -11.39 -8.77
CA THR A 172 -3.74 -12.77 -8.35
C THR A 172 -5.22 -13.03 -8.05
N ASP A 173 -5.91 -12.05 -7.47
CA ASP A 173 -7.33 -12.15 -7.13
C ASP A 173 -8.07 -10.94 -7.67
N LEU A 174 -9.09 -11.21 -8.51
CA LEU A 174 -9.87 -10.20 -9.20
C LEU A 174 -11.36 -10.48 -9.06
N SER A 175 -12.05 -9.57 -8.41
CA SER A 175 -13.50 -9.63 -8.19
C SER A 175 -14.22 -8.45 -8.86
N PHE A 176 -15.52 -8.64 -9.18
CA PHE A 176 -16.35 -7.65 -9.84
C PHE A 176 -17.66 -7.48 -9.09
N VAL A 177 -18.04 -6.23 -8.81
CA VAL A 177 -19.29 -5.93 -8.11
C VAL A 177 -20.04 -4.80 -8.85
N PRO A 178 -21.28 -5.05 -9.33
CA PRO A 178 -22.14 -3.99 -9.87
C PRO A 178 -22.73 -3.21 -8.70
N VAL A 179 -22.54 -1.88 -8.64
CA VAL A 179 -22.99 -1.06 -7.52
C VAL A 179 -23.72 0.21 -7.97
N SER A 180 -24.58 0.73 -7.11
CA SER A 180 -24.93 2.14 -7.10
C SER A 180 -24.54 2.72 -5.75
N ALA A 181 -23.43 3.45 -5.71
CA ALA A 181 -22.96 4.11 -4.49
C ALA A 181 -23.96 5.15 -3.97
N LEU A 182 -24.73 5.77 -4.88
CA LEU A 182 -25.75 6.77 -4.54
C LEU A 182 -26.92 6.12 -3.79
N HIS A 183 -27.44 5.01 -4.30
CA HIS A 183 -28.61 4.32 -3.74
C HIS A 183 -28.27 3.25 -2.72
N GLY A 184 -27.00 2.80 -2.67
CA GLY A 184 -26.52 1.77 -1.75
C GLY A 184 -26.66 0.33 -2.27
N ASP A 185 -27.07 0.18 -3.54
CA ASP A 185 -27.28 -1.14 -4.14
C ASP A 185 -25.97 -1.93 -4.25
N ASN A 186 -25.96 -3.15 -3.76
CA ASN A 186 -24.82 -4.06 -3.67
C ASN A 186 -23.61 -3.49 -2.87
N VAL A 187 -23.81 -2.41 -2.11
CA VAL A 187 -22.74 -1.86 -1.24
C VAL A 187 -22.70 -2.64 0.07
N VAL A 188 -23.74 -2.59 0.90
CA VAL A 188 -23.84 -3.33 2.16
C VAL A 188 -24.74 -4.54 2.02
N THR A 189 -25.89 -4.37 1.39
CA THR A 189 -26.86 -5.44 1.11
C THR A 189 -26.93 -5.71 -0.39
N ARG A 190 -27.36 -6.92 -0.75
CA ARG A 190 -27.61 -7.24 -2.16
C ARG A 190 -28.80 -6.44 -2.68
N SER A 191 -28.69 -5.99 -3.93
CA SER A 191 -29.74 -5.24 -4.62
C SER A 191 -30.80 -6.16 -5.21
N GLU A 192 -32.06 -5.73 -5.14
CA GLU A 192 -33.16 -6.37 -5.87
C GLU A 192 -33.19 -6.02 -7.35
N HIS A 193 -32.50 -4.91 -7.74
CA HIS A 193 -32.41 -4.46 -9.12
C HIS A 193 -31.44 -5.30 -9.97
N THR A 194 -30.57 -6.10 -9.34
CA THR A 194 -29.60 -6.96 -10.03
C THR A 194 -29.81 -8.44 -9.71
N PRO A 195 -30.98 -9.04 -10.01
CA PRO A 195 -31.26 -10.45 -9.72
C PRO A 195 -30.31 -11.43 -10.43
N TRP A 196 -29.75 -11.01 -11.55
CA TRP A 196 -28.75 -11.74 -12.33
C TRP A 196 -27.35 -11.79 -11.65
N TYR A 197 -27.06 -10.87 -10.74
CA TYR A 197 -25.79 -10.89 -10.01
C TYR A 197 -25.83 -11.90 -8.86
N THR A 198 -25.03 -12.94 -8.95
CA THR A 198 -24.96 -14.03 -7.96
C THR A 198 -23.91 -13.82 -6.89
N GLY A 199 -23.05 -12.80 -7.03
CA GLY A 199 -22.00 -12.48 -6.07
C GLY A 199 -22.52 -11.87 -4.77
N SER A 200 -21.58 -11.59 -3.87
CA SER A 200 -21.86 -10.93 -2.59
C SER A 200 -21.90 -9.40 -2.74
N SER A 201 -22.50 -8.70 -1.76
CA SER A 201 -22.35 -7.24 -1.65
C SER A 201 -20.89 -6.88 -1.38
N LEU A 202 -20.53 -5.64 -1.68
CA LEU A 202 -19.15 -5.15 -1.50
C LEU A 202 -18.67 -5.30 -0.05
N LEU A 203 -19.47 -4.88 0.94
CA LEU A 203 -19.09 -5.00 2.35
C LEU A 203 -18.89 -6.46 2.76
N HIS A 204 -19.78 -7.35 2.32
CA HIS A 204 -19.63 -8.78 2.63
C HIS A 204 -18.34 -9.35 2.01
N HIS A 205 -18.01 -8.97 0.78
CA HIS A 205 -16.74 -9.35 0.15
C HIS A 205 -15.53 -8.84 0.97
N LEU A 206 -15.56 -7.57 1.42
CA LEU A 206 -14.49 -6.98 2.24
C LEU A 206 -14.37 -7.67 3.63
N GLU A 207 -15.47 -8.19 4.18
CA GLU A 207 -15.45 -8.95 5.42
C GLU A 207 -14.85 -10.35 5.27
N GLU A 208 -15.06 -10.99 4.12
CA GLU A 208 -14.73 -12.41 3.89
C GLU A 208 -13.38 -12.61 3.17
N VAL A 209 -12.87 -11.58 2.47
CA VAL A 209 -11.59 -11.71 1.73
C VAL A 209 -10.47 -12.15 2.67
N HIS A 210 -9.76 -13.21 2.29
CA HIS A 210 -8.74 -13.83 3.10
C HIS A 210 -7.37 -13.24 2.83
N ILE A 211 -6.85 -12.47 3.78
CA ILE A 211 -5.55 -11.77 3.67
C ILE A 211 -4.41 -12.45 4.46
N ALA A 212 -4.71 -13.47 5.24
CA ALA A 212 -3.71 -14.14 6.07
C ALA A 212 -2.67 -14.91 5.24
N SER A 213 -3.08 -15.49 4.10
CA SER A 213 -2.20 -16.22 3.18
C SER A 213 -1.21 -15.32 2.42
N ASP A 214 -1.46 -14.01 2.36
CA ASP A 214 -0.63 -13.06 1.62
C ASP A 214 0.64 -12.67 2.40
N ARG A 215 0.67 -13.01 3.67
CA ARG A 215 1.81 -12.73 4.55
C ARG A 215 2.91 -13.75 4.34
N ASN A 216 4.12 -13.28 4.13
CA ASN A 216 5.29 -14.14 4.14
C ASN A 216 5.59 -14.59 5.59
N LEU A 217 5.22 -15.82 5.94
CA LEU A 217 5.46 -16.42 7.25
C LEU A 217 6.72 -17.30 7.29
N ILE A 218 7.47 -17.39 6.19
CA ILE A 218 8.63 -18.27 6.05
C ILE A 218 9.94 -17.50 6.29
N ASP A 219 10.09 -16.36 5.63
CA ASP A 219 11.33 -15.60 5.63
C ASP A 219 11.39 -14.66 6.82
N THR A 220 12.04 -15.07 7.90
CA THR A 220 12.18 -14.24 9.09
C THR A 220 13.01 -12.99 8.80
N ARG A 221 12.38 -11.81 8.97
CA ARG A 221 12.97 -10.50 8.76
C ARG A 221 12.55 -9.59 9.89
N PHE A 222 13.51 -9.17 10.70
CA PHE A 222 13.27 -8.27 11.82
C PHE A 222 14.25 -7.09 11.76
N PRO A 223 13.89 -5.99 11.06
CA PRO A 223 14.69 -4.78 11.03
C PRO A 223 14.67 -4.10 12.39
N VAL A 224 15.83 -3.89 12.96
CA VAL A 224 15.97 -3.25 14.28
C VAL A 224 15.69 -1.75 14.15
N GLN A 225 14.64 -1.28 14.83
CA GLN A 225 14.22 0.11 14.85
C GLN A 225 14.85 0.89 15.98
N TYR A 226 14.93 0.26 17.16
CA TYR A 226 15.43 0.90 18.36
C TYR A 226 16.04 -0.14 19.30
N VAL A 227 17.13 0.24 20.00
CA VAL A 227 17.77 -0.58 21.03
C VAL A 227 17.34 -0.05 22.38
N ILE A 228 16.62 -0.88 23.14
CA ILE A 228 16.17 -0.56 24.50
C ILE A 228 17.25 -1.00 25.46
N ARG A 229 17.84 -0.04 26.16
CA ARG A 229 18.81 -0.26 27.22
C ARG A 229 18.53 0.72 28.38
N PRO A 230 17.69 0.31 29.34
CA PRO A 230 17.38 1.15 30.48
C PRO A 230 18.66 1.45 31.32
N HIS A 231 18.73 2.65 31.88
CA HIS A 231 19.82 3.06 32.75
C HIS A 231 19.38 3.03 34.22
N SER A 232 18.49 2.10 34.59
CA SER A 232 18.05 1.94 35.99
C SER A 232 18.67 0.69 36.61
N ASP A 233 18.89 0.73 37.89
CA ASP A 233 19.50 -0.39 38.64
C ASP A 233 18.65 -1.66 38.57
N GLU A 234 17.33 -1.52 38.42
CA GLU A 234 16.38 -2.63 38.32
C GLU A 234 16.51 -3.40 37.00
N PHE A 235 16.96 -2.75 35.91
CA PHE A 235 17.06 -3.32 34.57
C PHE A 235 18.47 -3.23 33.99
N HIS A 236 19.50 -3.31 34.87
CA HIS A 236 20.90 -3.11 34.51
C HIS A 236 21.36 -3.96 33.32
N ASP A 237 20.92 -5.21 33.25
CA ASP A 237 21.31 -6.18 32.20
C ASP A 237 20.27 -6.32 31.08
N TYR A 238 19.23 -5.47 31.08
CA TYR A 238 18.20 -5.55 30.03
C TYR A 238 18.70 -4.95 28.72
N ARG A 239 18.68 -5.75 27.66
CA ARG A 239 18.94 -5.34 26.28
C ARG A 239 17.87 -5.90 25.36
N GLY A 240 17.02 -5.02 24.84
CA GLY A 240 15.93 -5.35 23.94
C GLY A 240 16.09 -4.68 22.59
N TYR A 241 15.74 -5.38 21.52
CA TYR A 241 15.75 -4.87 20.16
C TYR A 241 14.31 -4.69 19.70
N ALA A 242 13.84 -3.45 19.65
CA ALA A 242 12.49 -3.14 19.23
C ALA A 242 12.38 -2.95 17.71
N GLY A 243 11.33 -3.48 17.13
CA GLY A 243 11.06 -3.39 15.70
C GLY A 243 9.71 -3.99 15.32
N THR A 244 9.42 -3.99 14.02
CA THR A 244 8.25 -4.69 13.46
C THR A 244 8.74 -5.91 12.69
N VAL A 245 8.13 -7.07 12.92
CA VAL A 245 8.41 -8.28 12.15
C VAL A 245 8.00 -8.02 10.71
N ALA A 246 8.97 -7.88 9.81
CA ALA A 246 8.76 -7.58 8.40
C ALA A 246 8.51 -8.84 7.55
N GLY A 247 8.80 -10.01 8.09
CA GLY A 247 8.58 -11.31 7.47
C GLY A 247 8.80 -12.43 8.45
N GLY A 248 8.15 -13.57 8.22
CA GLY A 248 8.31 -14.79 9.01
C GLY A 248 7.63 -14.74 10.38
N VAL A 249 8.09 -15.62 11.23
CA VAL A 249 7.71 -15.76 12.63
C VAL A 249 8.97 -15.82 13.48
N VAL A 250 8.98 -15.13 14.63
CA VAL A 250 10.05 -15.12 15.62
C VAL A 250 9.54 -15.69 16.91
N LYS A 251 10.26 -16.66 17.49
CA LYS A 251 9.89 -17.35 18.74
C LYS A 251 11.10 -17.39 19.69
N PRO A 252 10.88 -17.43 21.00
CA PRO A 252 11.91 -17.81 21.95
C PRO A 252 12.51 -19.19 21.59
N GLY A 253 13.83 -19.29 21.61
CA GLY A 253 14.56 -20.50 21.20
C GLY A 253 14.96 -20.55 19.71
N ASP A 254 14.47 -19.65 18.86
CA ASP A 254 14.88 -19.59 17.46
C ASP A 254 16.37 -19.18 17.35
N GLU A 255 17.14 -19.90 16.54
CA GLU A 255 18.47 -19.48 16.13
C GLU A 255 18.37 -18.35 15.11
N VAL A 256 19.10 -17.26 15.36
CA VAL A 256 19.08 -16.06 14.52
C VAL A 256 20.48 -15.57 14.17
N MET A 257 20.57 -14.81 13.09
CA MET A 257 21.78 -14.13 12.65
C MET A 257 21.54 -12.64 12.58
N VAL A 258 22.52 -11.86 12.98
CA VAL A 258 22.50 -10.38 12.90
C VAL A 258 23.32 -9.93 11.70
N LEU A 259 22.72 -9.15 10.81
CA LEU A 259 23.38 -8.49 9.69
C LEU A 259 23.64 -7.01 10.01
N PRO A 260 24.82 -6.46 9.68
CA PRO A 260 25.84 -7.00 8.78
C PRO A 260 26.91 -7.88 9.44
N SER A 261 26.92 -7.98 10.78
CA SER A 261 28.02 -8.64 11.51
C SER A 261 28.17 -10.14 11.18
N GLY A 262 27.04 -10.81 10.84
CA GLY A 262 27.02 -12.25 10.62
C GLY A 262 27.04 -13.09 11.89
N PHE A 263 27.04 -12.47 13.08
CA PHE A 263 27.02 -13.21 14.35
C PHE A 263 25.68 -13.90 14.55
N THR A 264 25.72 -15.09 15.07
CA THR A 264 24.55 -15.89 15.43
C THR A 264 24.27 -15.81 16.93
N SER A 265 23.02 -15.92 17.30
CA SER A 265 22.53 -15.99 18.67
C SER A 265 21.20 -16.71 18.72
N THR A 266 20.63 -16.87 19.90
CA THR A 266 19.31 -17.44 20.12
C THR A 266 18.38 -16.38 20.65
N VAL A 267 17.11 -16.40 20.21
CA VAL A 267 16.06 -15.53 20.77
C VAL A 267 15.76 -15.97 22.20
N ALA A 268 16.06 -15.12 23.17
CA ALA A 268 15.80 -15.37 24.59
C ALA A 268 14.33 -15.10 24.93
N ALA A 269 13.74 -14.03 24.38
CA ALA A 269 12.37 -13.65 24.61
C ALA A 269 11.82 -12.79 23.48
N VAL A 270 10.50 -12.81 23.32
CA VAL A 270 9.72 -11.89 22.47
C VAL A 270 8.71 -11.20 23.38
N GLU A 271 8.67 -9.88 23.41
CA GLU A 271 7.93 -9.10 24.40
C GLU A 271 7.16 -7.94 23.77
N THR A 272 6.06 -7.57 24.41
CA THR A 272 5.32 -6.30 24.18
C THR A 272 5.18 -5.55 25.50
N MET A 273 4.52 -4.40 25.49
CA MET A 273 4.17 -3.68 26.73
C MET A 273 3.23 -4.49 27.63
N ASP A 274 2.45 -5.43 27.05
CA ASP A 274 1.50 -6.27 27.77
C ASP A 274 2.16 -7.54 28.34
N GLY A 275 3.45 -7.76 28.06
CA GLY A 275 4.21 -8.89 28.54
C GLY A 275 4.83 -9.78 27.46
N PRO A 276 5.35 -10.96 27.85
CA PRO A 276 6.00 -11.89 26.93
C PRO A 276 5.01 -12.56 25.99
N LEU A 277 5.47 -12.88 24.79
CA LEU A 277 4.73 -13.59 23.76
C LEU A 277 5.39 -14.96 23.49
N GLU A 278 4.57 -15.96 23.16
CA GLU A 278 5.05 -17.26 22.68
C GLU A 278 5.67 -17.16 21.28
N GLU A 279 5.12 -16.27 20.44
CA GLU A 279 5.62 -15.98 19.11
C GLU A 279 5.18 -14.59 18.62
N ALA A 280 5.91 -14.04 17.67
CA ALA A 280 5.51 -12.85 16.92
C ALA A 280 5.59 -13.12 15.41
N SER A 281 4.53 -12.76 14.68
CA SER A 281 4.43 -12.93 13.24
C SER A 281 4.50 -11.60 12.49
N THR A 282 4.63 -11.70 11.17
CA THR A 282 4.66 -10.55 10.25
C THR A 282 3.60 -9.50 10.57
N GLY A 283 4.03 -8.26 10.70
CA GLY A 283 3.20 -7.09 10.99
C GLY A 283 3.10 -6.73 12.48
N GLN A 284 3.56 -7.57 13.38
CA GLN A 284 3.57 -7.29 14.81
C GLN A 284 4.80 -6.47 15.22
N SER A 285 4.59 -5.44 16.04
CA SER A 285 5.66 -4.65 16.66
C SER A 285 5.98 -5.22 18.02
N VAL A 286 7.23 -5.64 18.20
CA VAL A 286 7.70 -6.36 19.39
C VAL A 286 9.11 -5.94 19.76
N THR A 287 9.52 -6.35 20.95
CA THR A 287 10.92 -6.33 21.40
C THR A 287 11.45 -7.75 21.43
N VAL A 288 12.56 -7.98 20.74
CA VAL A 288 13.28 -9.25 20.72
C VAL A 288 14.48 -9.13 21.64
N ARG A 289 14.70 -10.12 22.51
CA ARG A 289 15.91 -10.25 23.31
C ARG A 289 16.74 -11.43 22.81
N LEU A 290 18.05 -11.28 22.84
CA LEU A 290 18.99 -12.33 22.47
C LEU A 290 19.69 -12.89 23.71
N THR A 291 20.16 -14.14 23.64
CA THR A 291 20.91 -14.79 24.73
C THR A 291 22.32 -14.24 24.87
N ASP A 292 22.90 -13.81 23.75
CA ASP A 292 24.28 -13.33 23.72
C ASP A 292 24.33 -11.79 23.63
N GLU A 293 25.35 -11.21 24.22
CA GLU A 293 25.62 -9.76 24.11
C GLU A 293 26.28 -9.42 22.77
N ILE A 294 25.50 -9.40 21.71
CA ILE A 294 25.95 -9.01 20.38
C ILE A 294 25.70 -7.51 20.17
N ASP A 295 26.64 -6.85 19.52
CA ASP A 295 26.45 -5.46 19.13
C ASP A 295 25.47 -5.35 17.95
N VAL A 296 24.27 -4.85 18.26
CA VAL A 296 23.18 -4.65 17.31
C VAL A 296 22.69 -3.22 17.42
N SER A 297 22.54 -2.58 16.28
CA SER A 297 22.17 -1.17 16.18
C SER A 297 20.91 -0.98 15.31
N ARG A 298 20.32 0.22 15.40
CA ARG A 298 19.27 0.61 14.45
C ARG A 298 19.76 0.48 13.01
N GLY A 299 18.97 -0.15 12.16
CA GLY A 299 19.30 -0.40 10.76
C GLY A 299 19.92 -1.77 10.50
N ASP A 300 20.23 -2.53 11.56
CA ASP A 300 20.63 -3.91 11.44
C ASP A 300 19.42 -4.82 11.25
N MET A 301 19.65 -6.02 10.76
CA MET A 301 18.60 -6.99 10.45
C MET A 301 18.85 -8.29 11.22
N ILE A 302 17.83 -8.73 11.96
CA ILE A 302 17.82 -10.06 12.54
C ILE A 302 17.06 -10.99 11.60
N CYS A 303 17.68 -12.11 11.19
CA CYS A 303 17.10 -13.09 10.27
C CYS A 303 17.50 -14.50 10.69
N ARG A 304 16.94 -15.55 10.06
CA ARG A 304 17.37 -16.92 10.30
C ARG A 304 18.67 -17.22 9.56
N PRO A 305 19.62 -17.97 10.19
CA PRO A 305 20.75 -18.54 9.49
C PRO A 305 20.26 -19.45 8.32
N GLY A 306 20.92 -19.34 7.17
CA GLY A 306 20.53 -20.11 5.99
C GLY A 306 19.30 -19.57 5.20
N ASN A 307 18.60 -18.59 5.75
CA ASN A 307 17.51 -17.88 5.06
C ASN A 307 17.69 -16.36 5.20
N GLN A 308 18.79 -15.85 4.71
CA GLN A 308 19.15 -14.44 4.79
C GLN A 308 18.52 -13.65 3.64
N PRO A 309 18.21 -12.35 3.83
CA PRO A 309 17.94 -11.46 2.73
C PRO A 309 19.18 -11.30 1.84
N THR A 310 18.99 -10.79 0.64
CA THR A 310 20.10 -10.37 -0.21
C THR A 310 20.84 -9.23 0.46
N VAL A 311 22.17 -9.31 0.54
CA VAL A 311 23.04 -8.26 1.05
C VAL A 311 23.77 -7.63 -0.12
N GLY A 312 23.49 -6.38 -0.42
CA GLY A 312 24.06 -5.74 -1.60
C GLY A 312 24.01 -4.23 -1.59
N GLN A 313 24.86 -3.63 -2.44
CA GLN A 313 24.94 -2.19 -2.64
C GLN A 313 24.45 -1.77 -4.04
N ASP A 314 24.57 -2.65 -5.01
CA ASP A 314 24.14 -2.43 -6.39
C ASP A 314 22.74 -3.00 -6.57
N ILE A 315 21.76 -2.11 -6.78
CA ILE A 315 20.33 -2.43 -6.73
C ILE A 315 19.67 -2.03 -8.04
N ASP A 316 18.81 -2.91 -8.53
CA ASP A 316 17.90 -2.67 -9.63
C ASP A 316 16.48 -2.51 -9.09
N ALA A 317 15.79 -1.43 -9.43
CA ALA A 317 14.49 -1.12 -8.86
C ALA A 317 13.56 -0.41 -9.85
N MET A 318 12.26 -0.62 -9.70
CA MET A 318 11.25 0.29 -10.25
C MET A 318 11.12 1.48 -9.31
N VAL A 319 11.22 2.69 -9.85
CA VAL A 319 11.12 3.94 -9.09
C VAL A 319 9.96 4.76 -9.62
N CYS A 320 9.09 5.21 -8.72
CA CYS A 320 8.11 6.26 -8.97
C CYS A 320 8.72 7.60 -8.49
N TRP A 321 8.93 8.54 -9.43
CA TRP A 321 9.51 9.83 -9.10
C TRP A 321 8.45 10.83 -8.63
N MET A 322 8.74 11.56 -7.56
CA MET A 322 7.76 12.37 -6.84
C MET A 322 8.15 13.85 -6.74
N SER A 323 9.35 14.23 -7.21
CA SER A 323 9.81 15.64 -7.14
C SER A 323 9.17 16.49 -8.23
N GLU A 324 8.68 17.66 -7.84
CA GLU A 324 8.16 18.70 -8.74
C GLU A 324 9.27 19.60 -9.29
N VAL A 325 10.43 19.62 -8.64
CA VAL A 325 11.49 20.59 -8.91
C VAL A 325 12.47 20.09 -9.93
N LEU A 326 12.95 18.87 -9.78
CA LEU A 326 13.99 18.29 -10.64
C LEU A 326 13.63 16.86 -11.05
N PRO A 327 13.84 16.48 -12.33
CA PRO A 327 13.76 15.10 -12.76
C PRO A 327 14.91 14.28 -12.19
N LEU A 328 14.67 12.98 -11.98
CA LEU A 328 15.72 12.02 -11.62
C LEU A 328 16.61 11.73 -12.83
N LYS A 329 17.92 11.81 -12.65
CA LYS A 329 18.92 11.54 -13.69
C LYS A 329 20.06 10.67 -13.20
N ALA A 330 20.80 10.11 -14.14
CA ALA A 330 22.06 9.44 -13.83
C ALA A 330 23.02 10.43 -13.12
N ARG A 331 23.76 9.91 -12.14
CA ARG A 331 24.69 10.59 -11.24
C ARG A 331 24.06 11.44 -10.13
N ASP A 332 22.73 11.47 -10.00
CA ASP A 332 22.08 12.09 -8.85
C ASP A 332 22.47 11.37 -7.55
N LYS A 333 22.74 12.18 -6.53
CA LYS A 333 23.07 11.72 -5.18
C LYS A 333 21.88 12.00 -4.27
N LEU A 334 21.38 10.97 -3.65
CA LEU A 334 20.20 10.99 -2.80
C LEU A 334 20.45 10.22 -1.50
N VAL A 335 19.62 10.43 -0.51
CA VAL A 335 19.54 9.56 0.64
C VAL A 335 18.50 8.48 0.36
N ILE A 336 18.85 7.22 0.59
CA ILE A 336 17.93 6.08 0.55
C ILE A 336 17.59 5.65 1.97
N LYS A 337 16.30 5.53 2.27
CA LYS A 337 15.82 4.91 3.51
C LYS A 337 15.12 3.61 3.15
N HIS A 338 15.72 2.52 3.61
CA HIS A 338 15.25 1.16 3.42
C HIS A 338 14.97 0.53 4.78
N THR A 339 13.75 0.12 5.04
CA THR A 339 13.31 -0.31 6.37
C THR A 339 13.75 0.68 7.46
N THR A 340 14.64 0.28 8.35
CA THR A 340 15.20 1.12 9.42
C THR A 340 16.58 1.70 9.10
N ARG A 341 17.17 1.30 7.96
CA ARG A 341 18.51 1.67 7.52
C ARG A 341 18.48 2.87 6.60
N THR A 342 19.42 3.78 6.78
CA THR A 342 19.63 4.96 5.93
C THR A 342 21.04 4.92 5.35
N ALA A 343 21.16 5.18 4.06
CA ALA A 343 22.44 5.26 3.34
C ALA A 343 22.38 6.36 2.27
N ARG A 344 23.52 6.73 1.70
CA ARG A 344 23.54 7.54 0.46
C ARG A 344 23.42 6.61 -0.73
N ALA A 345 22.74 7.06 -1.77
CA ALA A 345 22.55 6.38 -3.03
C ALA A 345 23.02 7.25 -4.19
N LEU A 346 23.71 6.62 -5.12
CA LEU A 346 24.08 7.21 -6.41
C LEU A 346 23.25 6.53 -7.49
N ILE A 347 22.51 7.30 -8.27
CA ILE A 347 21.81 6.81 -9.45
C ILE A 347 22.82 6.51 -10.53
N LYS A 348 22.93 5.25 -10.96
CA LYS A 348 23.83 4.83 -12.01
C LYS A 348 23.24 5.06 -13.39
N HIS A 349 22.01 4.60 -13.57
CA HIS A 349 21.35 4.59 -14.86
C HIS A 349 19.83 4.57 -14.73
N VAL A 350 19.12 5.31 -15.57
CA VAL A 350 17.70 5.12 -15.86
C VAL A 350 17.64 4.20 -17.08
N GLN A 351 17.16 2.97 -16.89
CA GLN A 351 17.17 1.96 -17.95
C GLN A 351 16.05 2.16 -18.96
N TYR A 352 14.88 2.50 -18.46
CA TYR A 352 13.70 2.88 -19.25
C TYR A 352 12.67 3.60 -18.38
N ARG A 353 11.84 4.37 -19.03
CA ARG A 353 10.60 4.91 -18.48
C ARG A 353 9.44 4.06 -18.94
N LEU A 354 8.48 3.81 -18.04
CA LEU A 354 7.29 3.03 -18.31
C LEU A 354 6.10 3.95 -18.60
N ASP A 355 5.48 3.80 -19.77
CA ASP A 355 4.19 4.39 -20.04
C ASP A 355 3.11 3.55 -19.35
N VAL A 356 2.52 4.11 -18.29
CA VAL A 356 1.53 3.43 -17.45
C VAL A 356 0.19 3.18 -18.15
N ASN A 357 -0.07 3.82 -19.29
CA ASN A 357 -1.31 3.67 -20.05
C ASN A 357 -1.20 2.52 -21.07
N THR A 358 -0.06 2.46 -21.76
CA THR A 358 0.18 1.49 -22.82
C THR A 358 1.00 0.30 -22.36
N LEU A 359 1.64 0.40 -21.17
CA LEU A 359 2.63 -0.53 -20.62
C LEU A 359 3.90 -0.64 -21.48
N HIS A 360 4.11 0.32 -22.37
CA HIS A 360 5.28 0.37 -23.24
C HIS A 360 6.50 0.91 -22.48
N ARG A 361 7.68 0.38 -22.81
CA ARG A 361 8.97 0.81 -22.24
C ARG A 361 9.67 1.76 -23.19
N ASP A 362 9.92 2.98 -22.73
CA ASP A 362 10.72 3.95 -23.43
C ASP A 362 12.19 3.79 -22.98
N GLU A 363 12.96 3.03 -23.75
CA GLU A 363 14.36 2.73 -23.46
C GLU A 363 15.30 3.90 -23.80
N LEU A 364 14.80 4.95 -24.47
CA LEU A 364 15.55 6.14 -24.78
C LEU A 364 15.45 7.19 -23.66
N ALA A 365 14.57 7.00 -22.70
CA ALA A 365 14.44 7.90 -21.56
C ALA A 365 15.68 7.82 -20.66
N ASP A 366 16.32 8.97 -20.44
CA ASP A 366 17.49 9.13 -19.57
C ASP A 366 17.14 9.75 -18.19
N SER A 367 15.89 10.07 -17.98
CA SER A 367 15.40 10.77 -16.80
C SER A 367 13.96 10.38 -16.48
N LEU A 368 13.55 10.63 -15.21
CA LEU A 368 12.16 10.51 -14.77
C LEU A 368 11.67 11.83 -14.22
N ALA A 369 10.61 12.36 -14.82
CA ALA A 369 9.91 13.55 -14.33
C ALA A 369 8.87 13.18 -13.26
N LEU A 370 8.20 14.18 -12.68
CA LEU A 370 7.13 14.02 -11.69
C LEU A 370 6.09 13.01 -12.16
N ASN A 371 5.74 12.07 -11.28
CA ASN A 371 4.75 11.00 -11.50
C ASN A 371 5.16 9.96 -12.57
N GLU A 372 6.35 10.04 -13.11
CA GLU A 372 6.85 9.01 -14.01
C GLU A 372 7.41 7.82 -13.23
N ILE A 373 7.27 6.65 -13.84
CA ILE A 373 7.74 5.39 -13.30
C ILE A 373 8.76 4.81 -14.28
N GLY A 374 9.90 4.37 -13.75
CA GLY A 374 10.94 3.79 -14.56
C GLY A 374 11.82 2.82 -13.81
N ARG A 375 12.58 2.03 -14.56
CA ARG A 375 13.58 1.13 -14.01
C ARG A 375 14.90 1.84 -13.87
N VAL A 376 15.46 1.76 -12.66
CA VAL A 376 16.63 2.53 -12.26
C VAL A 376 17.65 1.60 -11.61
N GLN A 377 18.91 1.77 -11.99
CA GLN A 377 20.04 1.18 -11.29
C GLN A 377 20.66 2.20 -10.35
N LEU A 378 20.89 1.79 -9.12
CA LEU A 378 21.51 2.64 -8.11
C LEU A 378 22.57 1.86 -7.30
N ARG A 379 23.51 2.60 -6.72
CA ARG A 379 24.51 2.07 -5.79
C ARG A 379 24.45 2.80 -4.47
N THR A 380 24.42 2.05 -3.38
CA THR A 380 24.41 2.60 -2.03
C THR A 380 25.81 2.62 -1.39
N THR A 381 26.04 3.53 -0.45
CA THR A 381 27.30 3.61 0.30
C THR A 381 27.45 2.53 1.35
N LEU A 382 26.32 1.98 1.83
CA LEU A 382 26.26 0.88 2.77
C LEU A 382 25.45 -0.25 2.18
N PRO A 383 25.76 -1.52 2.47
CA PRO A 383 24.94 -2.63 2.01
C PRO A 383 23.53 -2.54 2.61
N LEU A 384 22.52 -2.82 1.81
CA LEU A 384 21.13 -3.02 2.24
C LEU A 384 20.86 -4.52 2.41
N PHE A 385 19.89 -4.84 3.27
CA PHE A 385 19.44 -6.21 3.56
C PHE A 385 18.02 -6.34 3.03
N TYR A 386 17.86 -6.78 1.78
CA TYR A 386 16.61 -6.70 1.07
C TYR A 386 16.17 -8.03 0.48
N ASP A 387 14.88 -8.17 0.29
CA ASP A 387 14.26 -9.15 -0.59
C ASP A 387 13.75 -8.45 -1.85
N GLU A 388 13.48 -9.20 -2.91
CA GLU A 388 12.75 -8.65 -4.05
C GLU A 388 11.35 -8.21 -3.60
N TYR A 389 10.85 -7.07 -4.09
CA TYR A 389 9.55 -6.51 -3.70
C TYR A 389 8.39 -7.51 -3.88
N ARG A 390 8.47 -8.34 -4.92
CA ARG A 390 7.48 -9.40 -5.17
C ARG A 390 7.44 -10.47 -4.08
N ARG A 391 8.55 -10.67 -3.33
CA ARG A 391 8.66 -11.67 -2.26
C ARG A 391 8.28 -11.09 -0.91
N ASN A 392 8.70 -9.84 -0.66
CA ASN A 392 8.40 -9.13 0.57
C ASN A 392 8.32 -7.62 0.31
N ARG A 393 7.10 -7.07 0.38
CA ARG A 393 6.86 -5.63 0.12
C ARG A 393 7.58 -4.72 1.11
N THR A 394 7.75 -5.15 2.37
CA THR A 394 8.39 -4.34 3.41
C THR A 394 9.89 -4.25 3.22
N THR A 395 10.58 -5.38 3.02
CA THR A 395 12.03 -5.42 2.81
C THR A 395 12.43 -5.20 1.36
N GLY A 396 11.48 -5.19 0.43
CA GLY A 396 11.70 -4.92 -0.98
C GLY A 396 11.42 -3.48 -1.39
N SER A 397 11.05 -2.58 -0.47
CA SER A 397 10.74 -1.19 -0.77
C SER A 397 11.70 -0.22 -0.11
N PHE A 398 11.84 0.97 -0.70
CA PHE A 398 12.61 2.07 -0.14
C PHE A 398 12.03 3.42 -0.58
N ILE A 399 12.45 4.48 0.11
CA ILE A 399 12.21 5.85 -0.33
C ILE A 399 13.52 6.55 -0.64
N LEU A 400 13.47 7.47 -1.62
CA LEU A 400 14.56 8.37 -1.96
C LEU A 400 14.24 9.75 -1.39
N ILE A 401 15.23 10.34 -0.76
CA ILE A 401 15.13 11.61 -0.03
C ILE A 401 16.17 12.56 -0.59
N ASP A 402 15.78 13.77 -0.88
CA ASP A 402 16.71 14.85 -1.22
C ASP A 402 17.53 15.25 0.00
N GLU A 403 18.86 15.23 -0.12
CA GLU A 403 19.77 15.46 1.01
C GLU A 403 19.73 16.93 1.51
N THR A 404 19.32 17.86 0.65
CA THR A 404 19.29 19.30 0.97
C THR A 404 17.99 19.72 1.64
N THR A 405 16.86 19.27 1.08
CA THR A 405 15.52 19.66 1.55
C THR A 405 14.92 18.70 2.55
N ASN A 406 15.50 17.51 2.68
CA ASN A 406 15.01 16.39 3.49
C ASN A 406 13.57 15.95 3.10
N THR A 407 13.19 16.21 1.85
CA THR A 407 11.88 15.80 1.30
C THR A 407 11.98 14.45 0.59
N THR A 408 10.93 13.65 0.66
CA THR A 408 10.81 12.41 -0.11
C THR A 408 10.58 12.77 -1.58
N VAL A 409 11.50 12.35 -2.44
CA VAL A 409 11.50 12.65 -3.89
C VAL A 409 11.22 11.43 -4.77
N GLY A 410 11.17 10.23 -4.18
CA GLY A 410 10.83 9.01 -4.91
C GLY A 410 10.54 7.83 -3.98
N ALA A 411 9.83 6.86 -4.51
CA ALA A 411 9.61 5.55 -3.88
C ALA A 411 10.04 4.44 -4.84
N GLY A 412 10.71 3.42 -4.31
CA GLY A 412 11.27 2.34 -5.12
C GLY A 412 10.86 0.95 -4.66
N MET A 413 10.75 0.06 -5.62
CA MET A 413 10.46 -1.37 -5.46
C MET A 413 11.65 -2.16 -6.01
N ILE A 414 12.35 -2.88 -5.16
CA ILE A 414 13.56 -3.61 -5.49
C ILE A 414 13.21 -4.81 -6.36
N LEU A 415 13.83 -4.91 -7.51
CA LEU A 415 13.70 -6.04 -8.43
C LEU A 415 14.77 -7.12 -8.18
N GLY A 416 15.91 -6.70 -7.63
CA GLY A 416 17.03 -7.58 -7.34
C GLY A 416 18.37 -6.85 -7.37
N PRO A 417 19.49 -7.58 -7.32
CA PRO A 417 20.81 -7.00 -7.53
C PRO A 417 20.96 -6.51 -8.98
N SER A 418 21.57 -5.33 -9.16
CA SER A 418 21.87 -4.89 -10.51
C SER A 418 23.01 -5.72 -11.11
N ALA A 419 22.87 -6.13 -12.38
CA ALA A 419 23.97 -6.73 -13.12
C ALA A 419 25.17 -5.74 -13.17
N PRO A 420 26.42 -6.21 -13.11
CA PRO A 420 27.55 -5.35 -13.34
C PRO A 420 27.38 -4.66 -14.70
N SER A 421 27.54 -3.33 -14.73
CA SER A 421 27.56 -2.59 -16.01
C SER A 421 28.63 -3.22 -16.91
N PRO A 422 28.32 -3.50 -18.18
CA PRO A 422 29.37 -3.83 -19.11
C PRO A 422 30.41 -2.70 -19.11
N ALA A 423 31.68 -3.08 -18.98
CA ALA A 423 32.82 -2.19 -18.91
C ALA A 423 32.96 -1.34 -20.20
#